data_17290b2d178d4a83483409d9a418463c
#
_entry.id   17290b2d178d4a83483409d9a418463c
#
_cell.length_a   1.000
_cell.length_b   1.000
_cell.length_c   1.000
_cell.angle_alpha   90.00
_cell.angle_beta   90.00
_cell.angle_gamma   90.00
#
_symmetry.space_group_name_H-M   'P 1'
#
loop_
_entity.id
_entity.type
_entity.pdbx_description
1 polymer ?
#
loop_
_entity_poly.entity_id
_entity_poly.type
_entity_poly.pdbx_seq_one_letter_code
_entity_poly.pdbx_strand_id
1 'polypeptide(L)'
;MKVSFDFDSTLSEEKNQKLAKKFIDAGHEVWITTSRLSTEHGRSKGWSWIITQNEYLFEIAEKVGIPKDKIKFTEGEDKWKSLYNFDIHFDDDDIEIELIQENLPNCCGVLMYEK
;
A
#
# COMPACT_ATOMS: atom_id res chain seq x y z
N MET A 1 -9.69 -11.13 6.93
CA MET A 1 -8.40 -11.21 6.21
C MET A 1 -7.58 -9.96 6.45
N LYS A 2 -6.31 -10.07 6.21
CA LYS A 2 -5.39 -8.94 6.24
C LYS A 2 -4.99 -8.59 4.81
N VAL A 3 -5.39 -7.39 4.37
CA VAL A 3 -5.35 -6.96 2.96
C VAL A 3 -4.47 -5.74 2.84
N SER A 4 -3.65 -5.68 1.80
CA SER A 4 -2.78 -4.55 1.53
C SER A 4 -3.00 -4.00 0.13
N PHE A 5 -2.90 -2.69 0.00
CA PHE A 5 -2.92 -1.98 -1.28
C PHE A 5 -1.63 -1.20 -1.47
N ASP A 6 -1.04 -1.29 -2.66
CA ASP A 6 -0.08 -0.29 -3.11
C ASP A 6 -0.78 1.06 -3.21
N PHE A 7 -0.04 2.17 -3.13
CA PHE A 7 -0.67 3.47 -3.21
C PHE A 7 -0.66 4.04 -4.63
N ASP A 8 0.52 4.29 -5.20
CA ASP A 8 0.64 4.94 -6.49
C ASP A 8 0.04 4.07 -7.60
N SER A 9 -0.86 4.64 -8.40
CA SER A 9 -1.57 3.96 -9.48
C SER A 9 -2.44 2.77 -9.02
N THR A 10 -2.61 2.60 -7.73
CA THR A 10 -3.50 1.57 -7.15
C THR A 10 -4.51 2.22 -6.23
N LEU A 11 -4.17 2.50 -4.98
CA LEU A 11 -5.15 3.12 -4.06
C LEU A 11 -5.38 4.60 -4.36
N SER A 12 -4.48 5.26 -5.07
CA SER A 12 -4.72 6.62 -5.54
C SER A 12 -5.88 6.71 -6.53
N GLU A 13 -6.29 5.59 -7.12
CA GLU A 13 -7.43 5.52 -8.02
C GLU A 13 -8.74 5.34 -7.25
N GLU A 14 -9.76 6.11 -7.61
CA GLU A 14 -11.03 6.14 -6.87
C GLU A 14 -11.73 4.78 -6.81
N LYS A 15 -11.71 4.02 -7.90
CA LYS A 15 -12.34 2.68 -7.94
C LYS A 15 -11.72 1.74 -6.91
N ASN A 16 -10.41 1.85 -6.69
CA ASN A 16 -9.70 1.01 -5.73
C ASN A 16 -9.91 1.49 -4.29
N GLN A 17 -10.14 2.78 -4.09
CA GLN A 17 -10.54 3.33 -2.80
C GLN A 17 -11.89 2.76 -2.38
N LYS A 18 -12.83 2.63 -3.32
CA LYS A 18 -14.14 2.02 -3.05
C LYS A 18 -14.00 0.55 -2.69
N LEU A 19 -13.12 -0.17 -3.37
CA LEU A 19 -12.83 -1.57 -3.06
C LEU A 19 -12.25 -1.71 -1.65
N ALA A 20 -11.26 -0.90 -1.31
CA ALA A 20 -10.66 -0.91 0.02
C ALA A 20 -11.70 -0.65 1.11
N LYS A 21 -12.60 0.30 0.87
CA LYS A 21 -13.67 0.63 1.80
C LYS A 21 -14.63 -0.55 2.00
N LYS A 22 -14.93 -1.30 0.95
CA LYS A 22 -15.76 -2.51 1.06
C LYS A 22 -15.10 -3.56 1.92
N PHE A 23 -13.78 -3.75 1.82
CA PHE A 23 -13.05 -4.67 2.70
C PHE A 23 -13.14 -4.22 4.15
N ILE A 24 -12.96 -2.93 4.42
CA ILE A 24 -13.07 -2.38 5.77
C ILE A 24 -14.49 -2.61 6.33
N ASP A 25 -15.50 -2.29 5.54
CA ASP A 25 -16.90 -2.44 5.96
C ASP A 25 -17.27 -3.91 6.23
N ALA A 26 -16.61 -4.83 5.55
CA ALA A 26 -16.79 -6.27 5.76
C ALA A 26 -15.99 -6.81 6.96
N GLY A 27 -15.26 -5.94 7.66
CA GLY A 27 -14.52 -6.32 8.87
C GLY A 27 -13.09 -6.80 8.64
N HIS A 28 -12.55 -6.61 7.44
CA HIS A 28 -11.17 -6.98 7.14
C HIS A 28 -10.19 -5.87 7.55
N GLU A 29 -8.97 -6.27 7.89
CA GLU A 29 -7.91 -5.33 8.20
C GLU A 29 -7.25 -4.89 6.89
N VAL A 30 -7.25 -3.57 6.63
CA VAL A 30 -6.73 -3.01 5.37
C VAL A 30 -5.54 -2.11 5.65
N TRP A 31 -4.46 -2.35 4.92
CA TRP A 31 -3.20 -1.63 5.01
C TRP A 31 -2.82 -0.99 3.68
N ILE A 32 -1.94 0.01 3.74
CA ILE A 32 -1.22 0.51 2.58
C ILE A 32 0.23 0.03 2.71
N THR A 33 0.78 -0.56 1.66
CA THR A 33 2.19 -0.91 1.57
C THR A 33 2.75 -0.24 0.32
N THR A 34 3.60 0.75 0.51
CA THR A 34 4.12 1.59 -0.57
C THR A 34 5.64 1.59 -0.58
N SER A 35 6.23 1.67 -1.76
CA SER A 35 7.68 1.80 -1.92
C SER A 35 8.19 3.22 -1.65
N ARG A 36 7.30 4.18 -1.38
CA ARG A 36 7.69 5.55 -1.05
C ARG A 36 8.59 5.59 0.18
N LEU A 37 9.39 6.66 0.26
CA LEU A 37 10.13 6.98 1.47
C LEU A 37 9.17 7.57 2.51
N SER A 38 9.39 7.24 3.78
CA SER A 38 8.54 7.75 4.87
C SER A 38 8.75 9.24 5.10
N THR A 39 7.77 9.87 5.73
CA THR A 39 7.86 11.27 6.14
C THR A 39 9.03 11.49 7.10
N GLU A 40 9.25 10.57 8.03
CA GLU A 40 10.37 10.61 8.98
C GLU A 40 11.72 10.56 8.26
N HIS A 41 11.83 9.70 7.23
CA HIS A 41 13.04 9.65 6.42
C HIS A 41 13.28 10.98 5.70
N GLY A 42 12.22 11.55 5.14
CA GLY A 42 12.28 12.87 4.48
C GLY A 42 12.75 13.97 5.43
N ARG A 43 12.21 13.98 6.66
CA ARG A 43 12.63 14.95 7.68
C ARG A 43 14.09 14.79 8.04
N SER A 44 14.55 13.56 8.23
CA SER A 44 15.95 13.30 8.60
C SER A 44 16.95 13.75 7.54
N LYS A 45 16.53 13.79 6.28
CA LYS A 45 17.36 14.21 5.15
C LYS A 45 17.14 15.67 4.74
N GLY A 46 16.15 16.35 5.32
CA GLY A 46 15.77 17.70 4.91
C GLY A 46 15.09 17.74 3.55
N TRP A 47 14.46 16.66 3.13
CA TRP A 47 13.78 16.55 1.83
C TRP A 47 12.28 16.87 1.99
N SER A 48 11.95 18.15 1.95
CA SER A 48 10.57 18.60 2.13
C SER A 48 9.60 18.06 1.07
N TRP A 49 10.09 17.75 -0.13
CA TRP A 49 9.26 17.19 -1.20
C TRP A 49 8.65 15.84 -0.84
N ILE A 50 9.35 15.03 -0.04
CA ILE A 50 8.82 13.75 0.45
C ILE A 50 7.65 13.99 1.39
N ILE A 51 7.78 14.95 2.29
CA ILE A 51 6.73 15.31 3.25
C ILE A 51 5.47 15.74 2.49
N THR A 52 5.62 16.63 1.51
CA THR A 52 4.50 17.11 0.69
C THR A 52 3.86 15.98 -0.11
N GLN A 53 4.67 15.12 -0.71
CA GLN A 53 4.18 13.98 -1.49
C GLN A 53 3.32 13.04 -0.63
N ASN A 54 3.74 12.78 0.59
CA ASN A 54 3.05 11.87 1.49
C ASN A 54 1.76 12.46 2.09
N GLU A 55 1.59 13.79 2.07
CA GLU A 55 0.35 14.42 2.53
C GLU A 55 -0.86 13.89 1.75
N TYR A 56 -0.74 13.75 0.44
CA TYR A 56 -1.81 13.21 -0.39
C TYR A 56 -2.14 11.76 -0.03
N LEU A 57 -1.11 10.95 0.21
CA LEU A 57 -1.29 9.56 0.64
C LEU A 57 -2.09 9.50 1.96
N PHE A 58 -1.73 10.33 2.93
CA PHE A 58 -2.42 10.38 4.21
C PHE A 58 -3.87 10.88 4.08
N GLU A 59 -4.13 11.83 3.18
CA GLU A 59 -5.50 12.30 2.91
C GLU A 59 -6.37 11.17 2.36
N ILE A 60 -5.87 10.40 1.41
CA ILE A 60 -6.59 9.26 0.84
C ILE A 60 -6.80 8.18 1.89
N ALA A 61 -5.78 7.88 2.68
CA ALA A 61 -5.88 6.88 3.74
C ALA A 61 -6.99 7.25 4.73
N GLU A 62 -7.03 8.50 5.16
CA GLU A 62 -8.06 9.00 6.07
C GLU A 62 -9.45 8.91 5.44
N LYS A 63 -9.59 9.31 4.18
CA LYS A 63 -10.86 9.23 3.43
C LYS A 63 -11.39 7.80 3.36
N VAL A 64 -10.52 6.82 3.16
CA VAL A 64 -10.88 5.41 3.05
C VAL A 64 -11.13 4.77 4.41
N GLY A 65 -10.46 5.27 5.45
CA GLY A 65 -10.57 4.73 6.80
C GLY A 65 -9.37 3.89 7.22
N ILE A 66 -8.20 4.12 6.63
CA ILE A 66 -6.96 3.43 6.98
C ILE A 66 -6.16 4.31 7.94
N PRO A 67 -5.95 3.88 9.20
CA PRO A 67 -5.18 4.68 10.15
C PRO A 67 -3.68 4.68 9.82
N LYS A 68 -2.97 5.68 10.32
CA LYS A 68 -1.54 5.85 10.04
C LYS A 68 -0.68 4.66 10.44
N ASP A 69 -1.05 3.95 11.50
CA ASP A 69 -0.30 2.77 11.96
C ASP A 69 -0.47 1.55 11.05
N LYS A 70 -1.35 1.65 10.04
CA LYS A 70 -1.54 0.62 9.01
C LYS A 70 -1.01 1.07 7.66
N ILE A 71 -0.02 1.93 7.64
CA ILE A 71 0.68 2.37 6.43
C ILE A 71 2.15 1.99 6.56
N LYS A 72 2.62 1.14 5.64
CA LYS A 72 4.02 0.71 5.59
C LYS A 72 4.74 1.39 4.44
N PHE A 73 5.81 2.10 4.76
CA PHE A 73 6.73 2.67 3.78
C PHE A 73 7.92 1.72 3.68
N THR A 74 8.11 1.07 2.54
CA THR A 74 9.21 0.10 2.38
C THR A 74 10.54 0.77 2.06
N GLU A 75 10.53 2.06 1.83
CA GLU A 75 11.74 2.87 1.59
C GLU A 75 12.53 2.36 0.36
N GLY A 76 11.80 1.96 -0.68
CA GLY A 76 12.40 1.45 -1.91
C GLY A 76 12.72 -0.04 -1.90
N GLU A 77 12.53 -0.73 -0.77
CA GLU A 77 12.73 -2.18 -0.71
C GLU A 77 11.56 -2.94 -1.31
N ASP A 78 11.80 -4.21 -1.64
CA ASP A 78 10.76 -5.11 -2.17
C ASP A 78 9.63 -5.29 -1.16
N LYS A 79 8.39 -5.14 -1.61
CA LYS A 79 7.23 -5.16 -0.74
C LYS A 79 6.99 -6.51 -0.07
N TRP A 80 7.35 -7.62 -0.73
CA TRP A 80 7.10 -8.95 -0.17
C TRP A 80 7.72 -9.11 1.22
N LYS A 81 8.82 -8.43 1.50
CA LYS A 81 9.49 -8.47 2.80
C LYS A 81 8.65 -7.88 3.93
N SER A 82 7.62 -7.12 3.59
CA SER A 82 6.70 -6.49 4.55
C SER A 82 5.33 -7.17 4.61
N LEU A 83 5.11 -8.23 3.84
CA LEU A 83 3.79 -8.84 3.64
C LEU A 83 3.65 -10.27 4.18
N TYR A 84 4.53 -10.69 5.09
CA TYR A 84 4.56 -12.07 5.59
C TYR A 84 3.25 -12.59 6.17
N ASN A 85 2.47 -11.74 6.79
CA ASN A 85 1.21 -12.16 7.43
C ASN A 85 -0.02 -11.63 6.70
N PHE A 86 0.14 -11.25 5.43
CA PHE A 86 -0.97 -10.73 4.64
C PHE A 86 -1.59 -11.82 3.79
N ASP A 87 -2.91 -11.72 3.60
CA ASP A 87 -3.68 -12.67 2.78
C ASP A 87 -3.72 -12.24 1.32
N ILE A 88 -3.83 -10.92 1.07
CA ILE A 88 -3.95 -10.35 -0.28
C ILE A 88 -3.15 -9.06 -0.36
N HIS A 89 -2.47 -8.84 -1.49
CA HIS A 89 -1.88 -7.56 -1.83
C HIS A 89 -2.26 -7.15 -3.25
N PHE A 90 -2.78 -5.95 -3.39
CA PHE A 90 -3.15 -5.35 -4.68
C PHE A 90 -2.05 -4.37 -5.11
N ASP A 91 -1.57 -4.51 -6.34
CA ASP A 91 -0.48 -3.68 -6.87
C ASP A 91 -0.63 -3.54 -8.39
N ASP A 92 -0.15 -2.43 -8.95
CA ASP A 92 -0.10 -2.24 -10.39
C ASP A 92 1.25 -2.68 -11.00
N ASP A 93 2.22 -3.03 -10.17
CA ASP A 93 3.56 -3.44 -10.59
C ASP A 93 3.64 -4.96 -10.68
N ASP A 94 3.76 -5.47 -11.91
CA ASP A 94 3.83 -6.91 -12.18
C ASP A 94 5.06 -7.58 -11.58
N ILE A 95 6.16 -6.85 -11.45
CA ILE A 95 7.39 -7.37 -10.82
C ILE A 95 7.14 -7.60 -9.32
N GLU A 96 6.49 -6.65 -8.63
CA GLU A 96 6.16 -6.80 -7.22
C GLU A 96 5.22 -8.00 -7.01
N ILE A 97 4.22 -8.16 -7.86
CA ILE A 97 3.29 -9.30 -7.79
C ILE A 97 4.03 -10.62 -8.00
N GLU A 98 4.94 -10.68 -8.97
CA GLU A 98 5.74 -11.89 -9.24
C GLU A 98 6.59 -12.27 -8.03
N LEU A 99 7.25 -11.28 -7.40
CA LEU A 99 8.07 -11.51 -6.21
C LEU A 99 7.24 -12.00 -5.03
N ILE A 100 6.02 -11.49 -4.86
CA ILE A 100 5.10 -11.95 -3.82
C ILE A 100 4.74 -13.41 -4.06
N GLN A 101 4.38 -13.77 -5.28
CA GLN A 101 4.01 -15.14 -5.62
C GLN A 101 5.16 -16.13 -5.41
N GLU A 102 6.40 -15.71 -5.70
CA GLU A 102 7.60 -16.54 -5.51
C GLU A 102 7.97 -16.74 -4.04
N ASN A 103 7.79 -15.71 -3.21
CA ASN A 103 8.32 -15.68 -1.84
C ASN A 103 7.26 -15.93 -0.77
N LEU A 104 5.99 -15.63 -1.05
CA LEU A 104 4.90 -15.70 -0.07
C LEU A 104 3.74 -16.55 -0.61
N PRO A 105 3.82 -17.88 -0.50
CA PRO A 105 2.80 -18.76 -1.10
C PRO A 105 1.40 -18.57 -0.49
N ASN A 106 1.31 -18.01 0.72
CA ASN A 106 0.03 -17.81 1.39
C ASN A 106 -0.55 -16.40 1.18
N CYS A 107 0.16 -15.54 0.44
CA CYS A 107 -0.33 -14.20 0.10
C CYS A 107 -0.71 -14.17 -1.37
N CYS A 108 -1.96 -13.81 -1.66
CA CYS A 108 -2.42 -13.67 -3.04
C CYS A 108 -2.06 -12.28 -3.56
N GLY A 109 -1.18 -12.22 -4.55
CA GLY A 109 -0.88 -10.99 -5.26
C GLY A 109 -1.89 -10.76 -6.39
N VAL A 110 -2.52 -9.60 -6.41
CA VAL A 110 -3.51 -9.25 -7.43
C VAL A 110 -2.99 -8.06 -8.23
N LEU A 111 -2.80 -8.28 -9.52
CA LEU A 111 -2.32 -7.24 -10.41
C LEU A 111 -3.47 -6.36 -10.86
N MET A 112 -3.33 -5.06 -10.61
CA MET A 112 -4.34 -4.05 -10.94
C MET A 112 -3.87 -3.24 -12.13
N TYR A 113 -4.54 -3.41 -13.26
CA TYR A 113 -4.24 -2.63 -14.45
C TYR A 113 -5.17 -1.45 -14.59
N GLU A 114 -4.60 -0.33 -15.01
CA GLU A 114 -5.33 0.82 -15.48
C GLU A 114 -5.26 0.82 -17.01
N LYS A 115 -6.41 0.77 -17.65
CA LYS A 115 -6.48 0.85 -19.12
C LYS A 115 -7.18 2.11 -19.55
#